data_1a059b6ff7674ccc3ff864b7a77a93f4
#
_entry.id   1a059b6ff7674ccc3ff864b7a77a93f4
#
_cell.length_a   1.000
_cell.length_b   1.000
_cell.length_c   1.000
_cell.angle_alpha   90.00
_cell.angle_beta   90.00
_cell.angle_gamma   90.00
#
_symmetry.space_group_name_H-M   'P 1'
#
loop_
_entity.id
_entity.type
_entity.pdbx_description
1 polymer ?
#
loop_
_entity_poly.entity_id
_entity_poly.type
_entity_poly.pdbx_seq_one_letter_code
_entity_poly.pdbx_strand_id
1 'polypeptide(L)'
;MASRQELQSKLEELLESEHVYYDPPESIKLEYPAIVYSKSKIATKRADDTAYLFRTSYELTVISRRPDPPVVMKLLALPYSSYDRAYESDNLHHEVLTLYY
;
A
#
# COMPACT_ATOMS: atom_id res chain seq x y z
N MET A 1 3.76 -0.95 -17.14
CA MET A 1 3.97 -0.87 -15.69
C MET A 1 3.75 0.55 -15.21
N ALA A 2 2.94 0.73 -14.19
CA ALA A 2 2.62 2.05 -13.65
C ALA A 2 3.77 2.55 -12.76
N SER A 3 3.93 3.85 -12.66
CA SER A 3 4.95 4.46 -11.84
C SER A 3 4.51 4.54 -10.37
N ARG A 4 5.49 4.72 -9.47
CA ARG A 4 5.17 4.92 -8.06
C ARG A 4 4.37 6.20 -7.85
N GLN A 5 4.63 7.23 -8.66
CA GLN A 5 3.87 8.47 -8.57
C GLN A 5 2.39 8.26 -8.92
N GLU A 6 2.10 7.39 -9.87
CA GLU A 6 0.71 7.05 -10.20
C GLU A 6 0.07 6.29 -9.04
N LEU A 7 0.81 5.38 -8.41
CA LEU A 7 0.32 4.68 -7.24
C LEU A 7 0.08 5.66 -6.09
N GLN A 8 1.00 6.59 -5.85
CA GLN A 8 0.84 7.60 -4.81
C GLN A 8 -0.47 8.37 -4.99
N SER A 9 -0.73 8.83 -6.22
CA SER A 9 -1.95 9.56 -6.53
C SER A 9 -3.20 8.70 -6.33
N LYS A 10 -3.11 7.44 -6.72
CA LYS A 10 -4.23 6.50 -6.55
C LYS A 10 -4.55 6.26 -5.08
N LEU A 11 -3.52 6.10 -4.26
CA LEU A 11 -3.70 5.89 -2.83
C LEU A 11 -4.29 7.12 -2.15
N GLU A 12 -3.83 8.31 -2.54
CA GLU A 12 -4.41 9.55 -2.00
C GLU A 12 -5.87 9.69 -2.39
N GLU A 13 -6.21 9.32 -3.61
CA GLU A 13 -7.60 9.35 -4.08
C GLU A 13 -8.48 8.40 -3.26
N LEU A 14 -8.02 7.17 -3.05
CA LEU A 14 -8.78 6.17 -2.31
C LEU A 14 -8.93 6.52 -0.84
N LEU A 15 -7.88 7.06 -0.23
CA LEU A 15 -7.91 7.49 1.17
C LEU A 15 -8.69 8.80 1.34
N GLU A 16 -8.84 9.56 0.25
CA GLU A 16 -9.45 10.89 0.25
C GLU A 16 -8.67 11.85 1.13
N SER A 17 -7.33 11.71 1.13
CA SER A 17 -6.44 12.49 1.95
C SER A 17 -5.02 12.41 1.40
N GLU A 18 -4.20 13.39 1.77
CA GLU A 18 -2.78 13.40 1.41
C GLU A 18 -1.92 12.60 2.40
N HIS A 19 -2.53 11.95 3.38
CA HIS A 19 -1.79 11.20 4.42
C HIS A 19 -1.30 9.84 3.88
N VAL A 20 -0.57 9.88 2.79
CA VAL A 20 0.04 8.71 2.16
C VAL A 20 1.55 8.93 2.15
N TYR A 21 2.29 8.04 2.79
CA TYR A 21 3.71 8.19 3.03
C TYR A 21 4.47 7.02 2.44
N TYR A 22 5.46 7.32 1.59
CA TYR A 22 6.30 6.28 1.00
C TYR A 22 7.59 6.16 1.80
N ASP A 23 7.79 4.99 2.41
CA ASP A 23 9.02 4.65 3.15
C ASP A 23 9.50 5.80 4.04
N PRO A 24 8.60 6.35 4.91
CA PRO A 24 8.95 7.53 5.70
C PRO A 24 9.98 7.20 6.78
N PRO A 25 10.84 8.16 7.14
CA PRO A 25 11.74 7.96 8.27
C PRO A 25 10.95 7.91 9.59
N GLU A 26 11.51 7.25 10.59
CA GLU A 26 10.85 7.10 11.90
C GLU A 26 10.55 8.44 12.56
N SER A 27 11.34 9.47 12.24
CA SER A 27 11.19 10.78 12.83
C SER A 27 9.97 11.56 12.33
N ILE A 28 9.36 11.14 11.22
CA ILE A 28 8.20 11.85 10.68
C ILE A 28 6.97 11.61 11.54
N LYS A 29 6.18 12.65 11.73
CA LYS A 29 4.93 12.53 12.46
C LYS A 29 3.80 12.27 11.49
N LEU A 30 3.13 11.14 11.66
CA LEU A 30 2.02 10.75 10.79
C LEU A 30 0.71 11.35 11.29
N GLU A 31 -0.17 11.64 10.34
CA GLU A 31 -1.54 12.04 10.65
C GLU A 31 -2.47 10.91 10.19
N TYR A 32 -3.46 10.58 11.00
CA TYR A 32 -4.31 9.41 10.78
C TYR A 32 -5.71 9.82 10.36
N PRO A 33 -6.37 9.02 9.50
CA PRO A 33 -5.89 7.76 8.93
C PRO A 33 -4.74 7.99 7.96
N ALA A 34 -3.85 7.02 7.86
CA ALA A 34 -2.68 7.11 7.00
C ALA A 34 -2.44 5.81 6.26
N ILE A 35 -1.83 5.91 5.09
CA ILE A 35 -1.28 4.76 4.39
C ILE A 35 0.23 4.94 4.34
N VAL A 36 0.94 3.97 4.88
CA VAL A 36 2.40 3.90 4.80
C VAL A 36 2.74 2.73 3.89
N TYR A 37 3.53 2.97 2.87
CA TYR A 37 3.86 1.90 1.94
C TYR A 37 5.34 1.92 1.57
N SER A 38 5.83 0.76 1.16
CA SER A 38 7.19 0.60 0.72
C SER A 38 7.25 -0.46 -0.37
N LYS A 39 8.28 -0.39 -1.19
CA LYS A 39 8.52 -1.38 -2.23
C LYS A 39 9.07 -2.65 -1.57
N SER A 40 8.44 -3.78 -1.80
CA SER A 40 8.93 -5.04 -1.26
C SER A 40 9.80 -5.81 -2.26
N LYS A 41 9.39 -5.84 -3.52
CA LYS A 41 10.20 -6.48 -4.57
C LYS A 41 9.68 -6.12 -5.95
N ILE A 42 10.52 -6.37 -6.96
CA ILE A 42 10.12 -6.28 -8.35
C ILE A 42 10.00 -7.71 -8.86
N ALA A 43 8.79 -8.09 -9.30
CA ALA A 43 8.56 -9.40 -9.86
C ALA A 43 8.66 -9.33 -11.39
N THR A 44 9.34 -10.30 -11.97
CA THR A 44 9.47 -10.42 -13.42
C THR A 44 8.86 -11.73 -13.86
N LYS A 45 7.94 -11.67 -14.81
CA LYS A 45 7.39 -12.87 -15.44
C LYS A 45 8.05 -13.04 -16.79
N ARG A 46 8.51 -14.26 -17.07
CA ARG A 46 9.24 -14.55 -18.28
C ARG A 46 8.48 -15.56 -19.15
N ALA A 47 8.65 -15.40 -20.46
CA ALA A 47 8.20 -16.37 -21.44
C ALA A 47 9.32 -16.51 -22.48
N ASP A 48 9.70 -17.75 -22.82
CA ASP A 48 10.75 -18.03 -23.81
C ASP A 48 12.05 -17.30 -23.49
N ASP A 49 12.42 -17.28 -22.20
CA ASP A 49 13.62 -16.63 -21.69
C ASP A 49 13.64 -15.12 -21.89
N THR A 50 12.51 -14.52 -22.25
CA THR A 50 12.38 -13.08 -22.43
C THR A 50 11.49 -12.51 -21.34
N ALA A 51 11.99 -11.49 -20.62
CA ALA A 51 11.19 -10.77 -19.65
C ALA A 51 10.17 -9.91 -20.39
N TYR A 52 8.87 -10.16 -20.19
CA TYR A 52 7.83 -9.41 -20.86
C TYR A 52 6.81 -8.76 -19.93
N LEU A 53 6.91 -9.03 -18.62
CA LEU A 53 6.00 -8.45 -17.66
C LEU A 53 6.74 -8.11 -16.38
N PHE A 54 6.63 -6.87 -15.96
CA PHE A 54 7.21 -6.39 -14.71
C PHE A 54 6.11 -5.83 -13.82
N ARG A 55 6.13 -6.21 -12.57
CA ARG A 55 5.26 -5.61 -11.57
C ARG A 55 6.05 -5.41 -10.29
N THR A 56 5.83 -4.26 -9.67
CA THR A 56 6.45 -3.96 -8.39
C THR A 56 5.47 -4.33 -7.29
N SER A 57 5.95 -5.10 -6.33
CA SER A 57 5.17 -5.45 -5.15
C SER A 57 5.39 -4.41 -4.08
N TYR A 58 4.29 -3.88 -3.55
CA TYR A 58 4.32 -2.91 -2.46
C TYR A 58 3.62 -3.50 -1.25
N GLU A 59 4.20 -3.23 -0.08
CA GLU A 59 3.52 -3.53 1.17
C GLU A 59 2.89 -2.24 1.66
N LEU A 60 1.58 -2.29 1.87
CA LEU A 60 0.80 -1.14 2.33
C LEU A 60 0.31 -1.40 3.74
N THR A 61 0.51 -0.43 4.63
CA THR A 61 -0.04 -0.49 5.98
C THR A 61 -1.00 0.67 6.17
N VAL A 62 -2.27 0.34 6.40
CA VAL A 62 -3.28 1.35 6.71
C VAL A 62 -3.34 1.49 8.22
N ILE A 63 -3.10 2.69 8.72
CA ILE A 63 -3.07 2.98 10.15
C ILE A 63 -4.22 3.92 10.48
N SER A 64 -5.05 3.52 11.45
CA SER A 64 -6.24 4.28 11.80
C SER A 64 -6.50 4.21 13.30
N ARG A 65 -7.11 5.28 13.83
CA ARG A 65 -7.55 5.30 15.23
C ARG A 65 -8.78 4.44 15.46
N ARG A 66 -9.54 4.17 14.40
CA ARG A 66 -10.75 3.34 14.45
C ARG A 66 -10.53 2.04 13.72
N PRO A 67 -11.18 0.95 14.16
CA PRO A 67 -11.10 -0.31 13.42
C PRO A 67 -11.81 -0.21 12.07
N ASP A 68 -11.40 -1.05 11.14
CA ASP A 68 -12.04 -1.23 9.84
C ASP A 68 -12.21 0.06 9.05
N PRO A 69 -11.12 0.81 8.76
CA PRO A 69 -11.24 2.02 7.94
C PRO A 69 -11.72 1.66 6.52
N PRO A 70 -12.62 2.46 5.94
CA PRO A 70 -13.21 2.14 4.62
C PRO A 70 -12.19 1.95 3.50
N VAL A 71 -11.02 2.59 3.59
CA VAL A 71 -10.02 2.52 2.52
C VAL A 71 -9.50 1.10 2.31
N VAL A 72 -9.52 0.25 3.33
CA VAL A 72 -9.04 -1.13 3.21
C VAL A 72 -9.85 -1.88 2.16
N MET A 73 -11.18 -1.76 2.19
CA MET A 73 -12.03 -2.43 1.21
C MET A 73 -11.83 -1.83 -0.19
N LYS A 74 -11.59 -0.52 -0.27
CA LYS A 74 -11.29 0.11 -1.56
C LYS A 74 -9.99 -0.41 -2.14
N LEU A 75 -8.98 -0.61 -1.30
CA LEU A 75 -7.69 -1.17 -1.73
C LEU A 75 -7.86 -2.62 -2.20
N LEU A 76 -8.65 -3.40 -1.47
CA LEU A 76 -8.88 -4.81 -1.84
C LEU A 76 -9.70 -4.95 -3.12
N ALA A 77 -10.39 -3.90 -3.55
CA ALA A 77 -11.09 -3.90 -4.83
C ALA A 77 -10.14 -3.68 -6.01
N LEU A 78 -8.90 -3.27 -5.76
CA LEU A 78 -7.91 -3.13 -6.82
C LEU A 78 -7.43 -4.51 -7.27
N PRO A 79 -7.15 -4.69 -8.58
CA PRO A 79 -6.59 -5.95 -9.05
C PRO A 79 -5.20 -6.18 -8.46
N TYR A 80 -4.85 -7.45 -8.25
CA TYR A 80 -3.54 -7.86 -7.74
C TYR A 80 -3.24 -7.37 -6.32
N SER A 81 -4.28 -7.16 -5.53
CA SER A 81 -4.14 -6.85 -4.11
C SER A 81 -4.49 -8.07 -3.27
N SER A 82 -3.91 -8.14 -2.09
CA SER A 82 -4.23 -9.20 -1.13
C SER A 82 -4.08 -8.66 0.28
N TYR A 83 -4.89 -9.21 1.18
CA TYR A 83 -4.87 -8.85 2.59
C TYR A 83 -3.92 -9.78 3.33
N ASP A 84 -2.99 -9.21 4.09
CA ASP A 84 -2.01 -10.01 4.81
C ASP A 84 -2.40 -10.24 6.27
N ARG A 85 -2.53 -9.16 7.05
CA ARG A 85 -2.81 -9.28 8.48
C ARG A 85 -3.24 -7.95 9.08
N ALA A 86 -3.71 -8.01 10.32
CA ALA A 86 -4.03 -6.83 11.11
C ALA A 86 -3.40 -6.96 12.49
N TYR A 87 -3.04 -5.83 13.09
CA TYR A 87 -2.53 -5.81 14.46
C TYR A 87 -2.76 -4.42 15.06
N GLU A 88 -2.58 -4.31 16.37
CA GLU A 88 -2.65 -3.02 17.06
C GLU A 88 -1.28 -2.69 17.64
N SER A 89 -0.93 -1.42 17.58
CA SER A 89 0.29 -0.90 18.17
C SER A 89 0.07 0.57 18.52
N ASP A 90 0.46 0.97 19.73
CA ASP A 90 0.30 2.37 20.22
C ASP A 90 -1.15 2.84 20.13
N ASN A 91 -2.11 1.96 20.42
CA ASN A 91 -3.54 2.23 20.35
C ASN A 91 -4.04 2.59 18.95
N LEU A 92 -3.30 2.15 17.92
CA LEU A 92 -3.67 2.35 16.54
C LEU A 92 -3.88 1.00 15.85
N HIS A 93 -4.88 0.96 14.98
CA HIS A 93 -5.18 -0.23 14.20
C HIS A 93 -4.35 -0.22 12.92
N HIS A 94 -3.61 -1.30 12.70
CA HIS A 94 -2.77 -1.49 11.51
C HIS A 94 -3.32 -2.62 10.68
N GLU A 95 -3.52 -2.39 9.38
CA GLU A 95 -3.91 -3.45 8.45
C GLU A 95 -2.93 -3.46 7.30
N VAL A 96 -2.34 -4.63 7.07
CA VAL A 96 -1.25 -4.80 6.12
C VAL A 96 -1.77 -5.53 4.88
N LEU A 97 -1.48 -4.95 3.73
CA LEU A 97 -1.87 -5.49 2.44
C LEU A 97 -0.67 -5.53 1.51
N THR A 98 -0.76 -6.38 0.52
CA THR A 98 0.23 -6.44 -0.56
C THR A 98 -0.46 -6.05 -1.85
N LEU A 99 0.19 -5.22 -2.65
CA LEU A 99 -0.34 -4.77 -3.94
C LEU A 99 0.77 -4.84 -4.98
N TYR A 100 0.45 -5.48 -6.11
CA TYR A 100 1.29 -5.44 -7.29
C TYR A 100 0.74 -4.37 -8.23
N TYR A 101 1.55 -3.39 -8.53
CA TYR A 101 1.04 -2.24 -9.30
C TYR A 101 1.90 -1.87 -10.53
#